data_2e949842fd4bf94fb726f35bf08b0b8f
#
_entry.id   2e949842fd4bf94fb726f35bf08b0b8f
#
_cell.length_a   1.000
_cell.length_b   1.000
_cell.length_c   1.000
_cell.angle_alpha   90.00
_cell.angle_beta   90.00
_cell.angle_gamma   90.00
#
_symmetry.space_group_name_H-M   'P 1'
#
loop_
_entity.id
_entity.type
_entity.pdbx_description
1 polymer ?
#
loop_
_entity_poly.entity_id
_entity_poly.type
_entity_poly.pdbx_seq_one_letter_code
_entity_poly.pdbx_strand_id
1 'polypeptide(L)'
;GSVGGTINLVPKRADDQPLTRVSVDWTQRSQLGTHLDIGRRFGENNAFGVRFNGVYRNGDTAVDHQSREFPMLSLGLDFRGERLRLSSDLLYQKESLEGVVRPLLTGPGTTHIPHAPDSKTRFGLRDSYLDQEDYSMVNRGEYDLADNLTAFASIGGRQSNYETIAANSILIGNQGDIVNSLARQRGDRRTYSAEVGLRGNFDTGPLRHDWTLSANRLHERLGMVYAFTGMQPGNLYQTSPHTPLPDFSSLDGSIPKTNETDLGGVALADRLSFLEDRVQVTLGVRRQQIESRNYDQTSGARTSHDKRHVWTPMASVLVKPLQDLSLYANYIQGLSQGEAAPMTAANAGQVLAPYKAEQYEIGAKYDLGGFTTTLALFEIRKPNAYTDASNVFRADGEQRNRGVELSLYGEPLDGVRVMAGATYIKPEQNKTGDPASEGKDAPGVARRQANLGVSWDTPFVDGLTLDSRWIYTGSAYLDSANALAVPHWNRVDLGAAYAFQVAGKPLVARANLENALGKDYWTAANGYLSISSPRTLSLSLTADF
;
A
#
# COMPACT_ATOMS: atom_id res chain seq x y z
N GLY A 1 12.99 0.40 -8.95
CA GLY A 1 12.64 -0.34 -7.74
C GLY A 1 12.59 0.58 -6.54
N SER A 2 11.73 0.27 -5.61
CA SER A 2 11.65 0.97 -4.32
C SER A 2 12.63 0.32 -3.35
N VAL A 3 13.30 1.11 -2.53
CA VAL A 3 14.00 0.64 -1.32
C VAL A 3 12.98 0.58 -0.18
N GLY A 4 13.19 -0.30 0.81
CA GLY A 4 12.28 -0.49 1.94
C GLY A 4 11.17 -1.52 1.73
N GLY A 5 11.02 -2.08 0.52
CA GLY A 5 10.13 -3.19 0.25
C GLY A 5 9.24 -3.03 -0.98
N THR A 6 8.68 -4.15 -1.42
CA THR A 6 7.73 -4.25 -2.54
C THR A 6 6.63 -5.24 -2.16
N ILE A 7 5.38 -4.83 -2.38
CA ILE A 7 4.22 -5.72 -2.21
C ILE A 7 3.84 -6.25 -3.60
N ASN A 8 3.88 -7.57 -3.77
CA ASN A 8 3.45 -8.24 -4.99
C ASN A 8 2.05 -8.85 -4.79
N LEU A 9 1.08 -8.41 -5.58
CA LEU A 9 -0.28 -8.95 -5.57
C LEU A 9 -0.43 -9.96 -6.71
N VAL A 10 -0.67 -11.22 -6.35
CA VAL A 10 -0.86 -12.30 -7.32
C VAL A 10 -2.33 -12.70 -7.32
N PRO A 11 -3.05 -12.50 -8.44
CA PRO A 11 -4.44 -12.93 -8.56
C PRO A 11 -4.59 -14.44 -8.40
N LYS A 12 -5.70 -14.86 -7.78
CA LYS A 12 -6.03 -16.29 -7.63
C LYS A 12 -6.31 -16.93 -8.98
N ARG A 13 -5.87 -18.15 -9.17
CA ARG A 13 -6.19 -19.00 -10.33
C ARG A 13 -7.20 -20.08 -9.94
N ALA A 14 -7.83 -20.68 -10.94
CA ALA A 14 -8.63 -21.88 -10.72
C ALA A 14 -7.73 -23.04 -10.34
N ASP A 15 -8.07 -23.73 -9.26
CA ASP A 15 -7.44 -24.98 -8.85
C ASP A 15 -8.02 -26.17 -9.67
N ASP A 16 -7.37 -27.32 -9.62
CA ASP A 16 -7.85 -28.52 -10.28
C ASP A 16 -9.17 -29.03 -9.66
N GLN A 17 -9.39 -28.72 -8.38
CA GLN A 17 -10.68 -28.93 -7.71
C GLN A 17 -11.65 -27.79 -8.04
N PRO A 18 -12.87 -28.09 -8.53
CA PRO A 18 -13.88 -27.08 -8.76
C PRO A 18 -14.21 -26.32 -7.46
N LEU A 19 -14.31 -24.98 -7.53
CA LEU A 19 -14.72 -24.16 -6.41
C LEU A 19 -15.98 -23.36 -6.75
N THR A 20 -16.97 -23.40 -5.88
CA THR A 20 -18.05 -22.42 -5.83
C THR A 20 -18.18 -21.98 -4.38
N ARG A 21 -17.74 -20.77 -4.08
CA ARG A 21 -17.78 -20.18 -2.75
C ARG A 21 -18.69 -18.97 -2.74
N VAL A 22 -19.61 -18.93 -1.80
CA VAL A 22 -20.49 -17.80 -1.55
C VAL A 22 -20.25 -17.29 -0.13
N SER A 23 -20.04 -16.01 0.01
CA SER A 23 -19.95 -15.36 1.32
C SER A 23 -20.98 -14.23 1.41
N VAL A 24 -21.60 -14.09 2.57
CA VAL A 24 -22.39 -12.94 2.95
C VAL A 24 -21.75 -12.31 4.17
N ASP A 25 -21.67 -10.98 4.20
CA ASP A 25 -21.11 -10.26 5.33
C ASP A 25 -21.98 -9.07 5.72
N TRP A 26 -21.95 -8.77 7.00
CA TRP A 26 -22.52 -7.59 7.60
C TRP A 26 -21.47 -6.88 8.43
N THR A 27 -21.35 -5.57 8.25
CA THR A 27 -20.47 -4.72 9.06
C THR A 27 -21.32 -3.67 9.77
N GLN A 28 -20.96 -3.39 11.00
CA GLN A 28 -21.66 -2.50 11.95
C GLN A 28 -22.34 -1.31 11.27
N ARG A 29 -23.52 -1.01 11.73
CA ARG A 29 -24.66 -0.27 11.21
C ARG A 29 -25.39 -1.08 10.14
N SER A 30 -25.32 -0.74 8.87
CA SER A 30 -26.16 -1.38 7.85
C SER A 30 -25.39 -1.85 6.62
N GLN A 31 -24.06 -1.89 6.66
CA GLN A 31 -23.29 -2.31 5.50
C GLN A 31 -23.42 -3.83 5.30
N LEU A 32 -24.06 -4.22 4.21
CA LEU A 32 -24.22 -5.62 3.78
C LEU A 32 -23.31 -5.89 2.59
N GLY A 33 -22.71 -7.07 2.57
CA GLY A 33 -21.83 -7.52 1.51
C GLY A 33 -22.14 -8.93 1.05
N THR A 34 -21.82 -9.18 -0.22
CA THR A 34 -21.84 -10.52 -0.82
C THR A 34 -20.56 -10.71 -1.62
N HIS A 35 -20.02 -11.94 -1.63
CA HIS A 35 -18.88 -12.32 -2.43
C HIS A 35 -19.13 -13.69 -3.06
N LEU A 36 -18.96 -13.77 -4.37
CA LEU A 36 -19.03 -15.00 -5.15
C LEU A 36 -17.64 -15.27 -5.73
N ASP A 37 -17.10 -16.48 -5.50
CA ASP A 37 -15.82 -16.95 -6.01
C ASP A 37 -16.00 -18.30 -6.70
N ILE A 38 -15.81 -18.34 -8.02
CA ILE A 38 -15.99 -19.54 -8.85
C ILE A 38 -14.69 -19.85 -9.56
N GLY A 39 -14.21 -21.08 -9.41
CA GLY A 39 -13.04 -21.61 -10.11
C GLY A 39 -13.38 -22.89 -10.85
N ARG A 40 -13.00 -22.96 -12.12
CA ARG A 40 -13.18 -24.16 -12.97
C ARG A 40 -11.99 -24.34 -13.89
N ARG A 41 -11.66 -25.60 -14.15
CA ARG A 41 -10.68 -25.96 -15.17
C ARG A 41 -11.31 -26.89 -16.22
N PHE A 42 -10.80 -26.79 -17.44
CA PHE A 42 -11.34 -27.47 -18.62
C PHE A 42 -10.20 -27.96 -19.52
N GLY A 43 -10.58 -28.81 -20.47
CA GLY A 43 -9.69 -29.36 -21.48
C GLY A 43 -8.87 -30.53 -20.98
N GLU A 44 -8.03 -31.04 -21.88
CA GLU A 44 -7.11 -32.14 -21.57
C GLU A 44 -6.14 -31.71 -20.48
N ASN A 45 -5.91 -32.54 -19.47
CA ASN A 45 -5.05 -32.27 -18.32
C ASN A 45 -5.42 -30.94 -17.56
N ASN A 46 -6.69 -30.54 -17.59
CA ASN A 46 -7.13 -29.29 -16.95
C ASN A 46 -6.35 -28.07 -17.43
N ALA A 47 -6.00 -28.03 -18.73
CA ALA A 47 -5.10 -27.00 -19.28
C ALA A 47 -5.67 -25.57 -19.15
N PHE A 48 -6.99 -25.38 -19.31
CA PHE A 48 -7.63 -24.06 -19.25
C PHE A 48 -8.26 -23.81 -17.89
N GLY A 49 -7.90 -22.72 -17.24
CA GLY A 49 -8.46 -22.25 -15.97
C GLY A 49 -9.28 -20.98 -16.13
N VAL A 50 -10.41 -20.90 -15.43
CA VAL A 50 -11.25 -19.71 -15.31
C VAL A 50 -11.55 -19.48 -13.84
N ARG A 51 -11.22 -18.30 -13.31
CA ARG A 51 -11.57 -17.88 -11.95
C ARG A 51 -12.33 -16.55 -12.00
N PHE A 52 -13.54 -16.58 -11.48
CA PHE A 52 -14.40 -15.40 -11.37
C PHE A 52 -14.56 -15.01 -9.91
N ASN A 53 -14.44 -13.72 -9.60
CA ASN A 53 -14.78 -13.14 -8.31
C ASN A 53 -15.70 -11.95 -8.52
N GLY A 54 -16.82 -11.93 -7.79
CA GLY A 54 -17.75 -10.82 -7.75
C GLY A 54 -18.00 -10.41 -6.31
N VAL A 55 -17.82 -9.12 -5.99
CA VAL A 55 -18.10 -8.54 -4.69
C VAL A 55 -19.08 -7.39 -4.85
N TYR A 56 -20.09 -7.34 -4.00
CA TYR A 56 -20.94 -6.18 -3.86
C TYR A 56 -21.12 -5.88 -2.37
N ARG A 57 -20.87 -4.64 -1.96
CA ARG A 57 -21.05 -4.19 -0.60
C ARG A 57 -21.70 -2.82 -0.60
N ASN A 58 -22.74 -2.63 0.24
CA ASN A 58 -23.45 -1.36 0.32
C ASN A 58 -24.01 -1.14 1.73
N GLY A 59 -24.06 0.12 2.16
CA GLY A 59 -24.69 0.57 3.41
C GLY A 59 -23.83 1.52 4.22
N ASP A 60 -24.35 1.87 5.39
CA ASP A 60 -23.69 2.80 6.31
C ASP A 60 -22.46 2.16 6.97
N THR A 61 -21.37 2.92 7.03
CA THR A 61 -20.15 2.53 7.73
C THR A 61 -20.25 2.77 9.23
N ALA A 62 -19.21 2.45 9.99
CA ALA A 62 -19.14 2.74 11.42
C ALA A 62 -19.00 4.25 11.76
N VAL A 63 -18.66 5.09 10.77
CA VAL A 63 -18.59 6.56 10.91
C VAL A 63 -19.98 7.17 10.75
N ASP A 64 -20.29 8.21 11.51
CA ASP A 64 -21.59 8.85 11.49
C ASP A 64 -21.90 9.51 10.15
N HIS A 65 -23.08 9.23 9.59
CA HIS A 65 -23.55 9.75 8.30
C HIS A 65 -22.59 9.46 7.14
N GLN A 66 -21.92 8.33 7.16
CA GLN A 66 -21.08 7.87 6.08
C GLN A 66 -21.64 6.58 5.50
N SER A 67 -21.84 6.53 4.19
CA SER A 67 -22.26 5.34 3.46
C SER A 67 -21.24 4.99 2.37
N ARG A 68 -21.17 3.71 2.05
CA ARG A 68 -20.25 3.19 1.05
C ARG A 68 -20.94 2.18 0.15
N GLU A 69 -20.77 2.33 -1.16
CA GLU A 69 -21.09 1.32 -2.15
C GLU A 69 -19.81 0.86 -2.87
N PHE A 70 -19.64 -0.46 -3.00
CA PHE A 70 -18.44 -1.06 -3.57
C PHE A 70 -18.75 -2.31 -4.40
N PRO A 71 -19.05 -2.22 -5.70
CA PRO A 71 -19.00 -3.31 -6.65
C PRO A 71 -17.57 -3.59 -7.13
N MET A 72 -17.19 -4.88 -7.20
CA MET A 72 -15.95 -5.35 -7.79
C MET A 72 -16.19 -6.63 -8.59
N LEU A 73 -15.60 -6.72 -9.79
CA LEU A 73 -15.58 -7.92 -10.62
C LEU A 73 -14.14 -8.23 -11.02
N SER A 74 -13.75 -9.48 -10.89
CA SER A 74 -12.43 -9.95 -11.32
C SER A 74 -12.59 -11.26 -12.11
N LEU A 75 -11.90 -11.33 -13.26
CA LEU A 75 -11.84 -12.54 -14.08
C LEU A 75 -10.37 -12.87 -14.33
N GLY A 76 -9.96 -14.05 -13.83
CA GLY A 76 -8.65 -14.64 -14.08
C GLY A 76 -8.80 -15.81 -15.07
N LEU A 77 -8.08 -15.72 -16.18
CA LEU A 77 -7.98 -16.78 -17.19
C LEU A 77 -6.56 -17.29 -17.21
N ASP A 78 -6.39 -18.59 -17.33
CA ASP A 78 -5.06 -19.17 -17.52
C ASP A 78 -5.07 -20.39 -18.44
N PHE A 79 -3.94 -20.60 -19.09
CA PHE A 79 -3.63 -21.79 -19.88
C PHE A 79 -2.29 -22.38 -19.40
N ARG A 80 -2.27 -23.68 -19.14
CA ARG A 80 -1.10 -24.47 -18.74
C ARG A 80 -0.84 -25.54 -19.80
N GLY A 81 0.05 -25.25 -20.74
CA GLY A 81 0.57 -26.25 -21.68
C GLY A 81 1.91 -26.80 -21.21
N GLU A 82 2.49 -27.72 -21.95
CA GLU A 82 3.80 -28.33 -21.64
C GLU A 82 4.92 -27.28 -21.60
N ARG A 83 4.97 -26.40 -22.60
CA ARG A 83 5.98 -25.33 -22.73
C ARG A 83 5.41 -23.93 -22.68
N LEU A 84 4.10 -23.77 -22.91
CA LEU A 84 3.44 -22.47 -22.96
C LEU A 84 2.52 -22.29 -21.75
N ARG A 85 2.72 -21.21 -21.02
CA ARG A 85 1.84 -20.76 -19.92
C ARG A 85 1.36 -19.35 -20.23
N LEU A 86 0.04 -19.17 -20.23
CA LEU A 86 -0.59 -17.87 -20.45
C LEU A 86 -1.50 -17.53 -19.28
N SER A 87 -1.58 -16.26 -18.97
CA SER A 87 -2.58 -15.76 -18.02
C SER A 87 -3.09 -14.38 -18.41
N SER A 88 -4.36 -14.13 -18.10
CA SER A 88 -5.02 -12.84 -18.28
C SER A 88 -5.85 -12.53 -17.05
N ASP A 89 -5.67 -11.33 -16.51
CA ASP A 89 -6.42 -10.82 -15.36
C ASP A 89 -7.16 -9.55 -15.77
N LEU A 90 -8.47 -9.55 -15.56
CA LEU A 90 -9.31 -8.38 -15.73
C LEU A 90 -9.91 -8.01 -14.37
N LEU A 91 -9.89 -6.72 -14.05
CA LEU A 91 -10.47 -6.18 -12.82
C LEU A 91 -11.27 -4.94 -13.15
N TYR A 92 -12.49 -4.91 -12.65
CA TYR A 92 -13.33 -3.72 -12.51
C TYR A 92 -13.65 -3.49 -11.05
N GLN A 93 -13.54 -2.26 -10.58
CA GLN A 93 -14.05 -1.87 -9.28
C GLN A 93 -14.54 -0.42 -9.32
N LYS A 94 -15.57 -0.16 -8.53
CA LYS A 94 -16.04 1.19 -8.25
C LYS A 94 -16.17 1.37 -6.74
N GLU A 95 -15.85 2.55 -6.25
CA GLU A 95 -16.10 2.95 -4.88
C GLU A 95 -16.86 4.26 -4.88
N SER A 96 -18.05 4.27 -4.30
CA SER A 96 -18.81 5.46 -3.99
C SER A 96 -18.90 5.62 -2.48
N LEU A 97 -18.33 6.69 -1.96
CA LEU A 97 -18.27 7.01 -0.54
C LEU A 97 -18.92 8.36 -0.29
N GLU A 98 -20.01 8.39 0.42
CA GLU A 98 -20.62 9.61 0.94
C GLU A 98 -20.08 9.91 2.34
N GLY A 99 -19.93 11.19 2.68
CA GLY A 99 -19.42 11.58 3.99
C GLY A 99 -17.92 11.38 4.17
N VAL A 100 -17.13 11.81 3.19
CA VAL A 100 -15.67 11.70 3.20
C VAL A 100 -15.04 12.52 4.32
N VAL A 101 -14.19 11.91 5.12
CA VAL A 101 -13.32 12.58 6.09
C VAL A 101 -11.89 12.55 5.55
N ARG A 102 -11.34 13.72 5.22
CA ARG A 102 -9.95 13.84 4.76
C ARG A 102 -8.99 14.00 5.93
N PRO A 103 -7.72 13.63 5.74
CA PRO A 103 -6.66 13.97 6.69
C PRO A 103 -6.59 15.48 6.92
N LEU A 104 -6.24 15.85 8.15
CA LEU A 104 -6.21 17.20 8.68
C LEU A 104 -4.80 17.78 8.58
N LEU A 105 -4.67 19.04 8.17
CA LEU A 105 -3.45 19.81 8.27
C LEU A 105 -3.43 20.63 9.57
N THR A 106 -2.25 21.05 10.00
CA THR A 106 -2.10 22.03 11.08
C THR A 106 -1.81 23.42 10.50
N GLY A 107 -2.38 24.44 11.11
CA GLY A 107 -2.26 25.83 10.71
C GLY A 107 -1.80 26.74 11.84
N PRO A 108 -1.96 28.07 11.65
CA PRO A 108 -1.49 29.07 12.61
C PRO A 108 -2.04 28.89 14.02
N GLY A 109 -1.19 29.15 15.02
CA GLY A 109 -1.55 29.07 16.44
C GLY A 109 -1.59 27.65 17.03
N THR A 110 -1.38 26.60 16.22
CA THR A 110 -1.28 25.22 16.71
C THR A 110 0.12 25.00 17.29
N THR A 111 0.20 24.85 18.60
CA THR A 111 1.45 24.58 19.35
C THR A 111 1.49 23.19 19.97
N HIS A 112 0.36 22.51 20.03
CA HIS A 112 0.23 21.09 20.40
C HIS A 112 -0.97 20.47 19.69
N ILE A 113 -0.93 19.16 19.49
CA ILE A 113 -2.04 18.41 18.87
C ILE A 113 -3.09 18.14 19.95
N PRO A 114 -4.35 18.58 19.77
CA PRO A 114 -5.42 18.30 20.71
C PRO A 114 -5.72 16.80 20.77
N HIS A 115 -6.45 16.35 21.79
CA HIS A 115 -6.88 14.94 21.85
C HIS A 115 -7.72 14.57 20.62
N ALA A 116 -7.65 13.30 20.22
CA ALA A 116 -8.45 12.82 19.10
C ALA A 116 -9.95 12.95 19.43
N PRO A 117 -10.79 13.40 18.50
CA PRO A 117 -12.24 13.35 18.66
C PRO A 117 -12.73 11.89 18.64
N ASP A 118 -13.99 11.65 19.01
CA ASP A 118 -14.63 10.35 18.79
C ASP A 118 -14.48 9.97 17.30
N SER A 119 -13.93 8.79 17.05
CA SER A 119 -13.61 8.30 15.70
C SER A 119 -14.84 8.11 14.79
N LYS A 120 -16.05 8.18 15.36
CA LYS A 120 -17.29 8.24 14.59
C LYS A 120 -17.63 9.65 14.11
N THR A 121 -17.03 10.68 14.74
CA THR A 121 -17.34 12.08 14.43
C THR A 121 -16.89 12.43 13.03
N ARG A 122 -17.79 13.01 12.25
CA ARG A 122 -17.51 13.54 10.94
C ARG A 122 -17.39 15.06 10.99
N PHE A 123 -16.16 15.53 11.11
CA PHE A 123 -15.83 16.94 10.92
C PHE A 123 -15.57 17.23 9.42
N GLY A 124 -15.61 18.46 9.01
CA GLY A 124 -15.43 18.84 7.61
C GLY A 124 -16.76 19.10 6.89
N LEU A 125 -16.94 18.66 5.65
CA LEU A 125 -18.16 18.85 4.88
C LEU A 125 -19.12 17.67 5.03
N ARG A 126 -20.36 17.92 5.44
CA ARG A 126 -21.37 16.88 5.60
C ARG A 126 -21.74 16.19 4.29
N ASP A 127 -21.93 16.94 3.23
CA ASP A 127 -22.37 16.43 1.92
C ASP A 127 -21.18 16.16 0.99
N SER A 128 -20.05 15.74 1.57
CA SER A 128 -18.87 15.32 0.84
C SER A 128 -19.06 13.95 0.20
N TYR A 129 -18.43 13.71 -0.94
CA TYR A 129 -18.43 12.41 -1.59
C TYR A 129 -17.10 12.13 -2.29
N LEU A 130 -16.85 10.86 -2.56
CA LEU A 130 -15.81 10.35 -3.43
C LEU A 130 -16.42 9.26 -4.31
N ASP A 131 -16.35 9.44 -5.62
CA ASP A 131 -16.60 8.41 -6.62
C ASP A 131 -15.28 8.07 -7.30
N GLN A 132 -14.92 6.80 -7.29
CA GLN A 132 -13.72 6.29 -7.96
C GLN A 132 -14.05 5.03 -8.74
N GLU A 133 -13.61 4.96 -9.99
CA GLU A 133 -13.82 3.82 -10.88
C GLU A 133 -12.50 3.39 -11.51
N ASP A 134 -12.20 2.09 -11.42
CA ASP A 134 -10.96 1.50 -11.89
C ASP A 134 -11.24 0.32 -12.84
N TYR A 135 -10.53 0.32 -13.95
CA TYR A 135 -10.44 -0.80 -14.89
C TYR A 135 -8.98 -1.21 -15.02
N SER A 136 -8.68 -2.48 -14.93
CA SER A 136 -7.34 -2.97 -15.22
C SER A 136 -7.34 -4.31 -15.93
N MET A 137 -6.30 -4.50 -16.75
CA MET A 137 -6.03 -5.76 -17.46
C MET A 137 -4.53 -6.01 -17.44
N VAL A 138 -4.15 -7.25 -17.15
CA VAL A 138 -2.76 -7.73 -17.23
C VAL A 138 -2.74 -9.06 -17.94
N ASN A 139 -1.93 -9.18 -18.99
CA ASN A 139 -1.66 -10.43 -19.69
C ASN A 139 -0.20 -10.80 -19.48
N ARG A 140 0.06 -12.08 -19.23
CA ARG A 140 1.39 -12.65 -19.09
C ARG A 140 1.49 -13.93 -19.90
N GLY A 141 2.62 -14.11 -20.57
CA GLY A 141 2.99 -15.32 -21.27
C GLY A 141 4.39 -15.77 -20.86
N GLU A 142 4.57 -17.07 -20.75
CA GLU A 142 5.86 -17.74 -20.54
C GLU A 142 5.98 -18.90 -21.52
N TYR A 143 7.16 -19.03 -22.12
CA TYR A 143 7.47 -20.10 -23.04
C TYR A 143 8.84 -20.71 -22.74
N ASP A 144 8.88 -22.02 -22.50
CA ASP A 144 10.12 -22.74 -22.25
C ASP A 144 10.81 -23.04 -23.57
N LEU A 145 11.84 -22.24 -23.87
CA LEU A 145 12.69 -22.40 -25.07
C LEU A 145 13.54 -23.67 -24.99
N ALA A 146 13.98 -24.00 -23.77
CA ALA A 146 14.68 -25.22 -23.39
C ALA A 146 14.32 -25.56 -21.94
N ASP A 147 14.74 -26.73 -21.44
CA ASP A 147 14.46 -27.18 -20.06
C ASP A 147 15.04 -26.22 -19.01
N ASN A 148 16.08 -25.48 -19.35
CA ASN A 148 16.77 -24.54 -18.48
C ASN A 148 16.65 -23.08 -18.97
N LEU A 149 15.77 -22.76 -19.92
CA LEU A 149 15.61 -21.42 -20.48
C LEU A 149 14.15 -21.10 -20.77
N THR A 150 13.61 -20.10 -20.10
CA THR A 150 12.25 -19.59 -20.28
C THR A 150 12.28 -18.14 -20.78
N ALA A 151 11.52 -17.88 -21.84
CA ALA A 151 11.17 -16.51 -22.25
C ALA A 151 9.85 -16.11 -21.58
N PHE A 152 9.74 -14.85 -21.15
CA PHE A 152 8.50 -14.32 -20.61
C PHE A 152 8.19 -12.93 -21.14
N ALA A 153 6.90 -12.62 -21.21
CA ALA A 153 6.41 -11.30 -21.56
C ALA A 153 5.17 -10.97 -20.75
N SER A 154 4.98 -9.70 -20.40
CA SER A 154 3.74 -9.20 -19.83
C SER A 154 3.36 -7.85 -20.42
N ILE A 155 2.05 -7.60 -20.54
CA ILE A 155 1.50 -6.32 -20.92
C ILE A 155 0.28 -6.03 -20.07
N GLY A 156 0.16 -4.82 -19.57
CA GLY A 156 -0.96 -4.41 -18.74
C GLY A 156 -1.36 -2.97 -18.95
N GLY A 157 -2.61 -2.68 -18.60
CA GLY A 157 -3.16 -1.34 -18.60
C GLY A 157 -4.12 -1.13 -17.44
N ARG A 158 -4.17 0.10 -16.94
CA ARG A 158 -5.14 0.54 -15.93
C ARG A 158 -5.66 1.92 -16.31
N GLN A 159 -6.96 2.10 -16.15
CA GLN A 159 -7.62 3.41 -16.16
C GLN A 159 -8.32 3.60 -14.82
N SER A 160 -8.12 4.76 -14.21
CA SER A 160 -8.75 5.16 -12.95
C SER A 160 -9.32 6.55 -13.11
N ASN A 161 -10.63 6.68 -12.88
CA ASN A 161 -11.32 7.96 -12.88
C ASN A 161 -11.81 8.22 -11.47
N TYR A 162 -11.69 9.46 -10.99
CA TYR A 162 -12.26 9.83 -9.70
C TYR A 162 -12.82 11.24 -9.72
N GLU A 163 -13.83 11.43 -8.90
CA GLU A 163 -14.39 12.73 -8.57
C GLU A 163 -14.67 12.80 -7.07
N THR A 164 -14.37 13.94 -6.46
CA THR A 164 -14.63 14.15 -5.04
C THR A 164 -14.96 15.60 -4.76
N ILE A 165 -15.94 15.80 -3.87
CA ILE A 165 -16.13 17.07 -3.16
C ILE A 165 -15.90 16.80 -1.68
N ALA A 166 -14.93 17.46 -1.08
CA ALA A 166 -14.62 17.29 0.33
C ALA A 166 -13.97 18.55 0.92
N ALA A 167 -13.98 18.65 2.24
CA ALA A 167 -13.25 19.69 2.94
C ALA A 167 -11.78 19.33 3.08
N ASN A 168 -10.91 20.28 2.79
CA ASN A 168 -9.53 20.29 3.29
C ASN A 168 -9.55 21.04 4.62
N SER A 169 -9.45 20.32 5.71
CA SER A 169 -9.56 20.88 7.06
C SER A 169 -8.19 21.22 7.61
N ILE A 170 -8.08 22.41 8.19
CA ILE A 170 -6.86 22.93 8.81
C ILE A 170 -7.16 23.21 10.27
N LEU A 171 -6.45 22.56 11.17
CA LEU A 171 -6.51 22.81 12.62
C LEU A 171 -5.90 24.17 12.93
N ILE A 172 -6.61 25.00 13.66
CA ILE A 172 -6.16 26.30 14.12
C ILE A 172 -6.19 26.37 15.66
N GLY A 173 -5.11 26.90 16.25
CA GLY A 173 -4.99 26.91 17.70
C GLY A 173 -4.93 25.51 18.30
N ASN A 174 -5.34 25.36 19.55
CA ASN A 174 -5.14 24.16 20.37
C ASN A 174 -6.43 23.54 20.93
N GLN A 175 -7.60 24.12 20.59
CA GLN A 175 -8.90 23.74 21.18
C GLN A 175 -9.76 22.87 20.24
N GLY A 176 -9.20 22.45 19.09
CA GLY A 176 -9.92 21.65 18.11
C GLY A 176 -10.69 22.47 17.06
N ASP A 177 -10.51 23.78 17.05
CA ASP A 177 -11.10 24.61 16.00
C ASP A 177 -10.42 24.34 14.66
N ILE A 178 -11.22 24.25 13.60
CA ILE A 178 -10.75 24.02 12.25
C ILE A 178 -11.29 25.05 11.29
N VAL A 179 -10.57 25.22 10.18
CA VAL A 179 -11.05 25.96 9.02
C VAL A 179 -11.13 24.99 7.85
N ASN A 180 -12.29 24.94 7.23
CA ASN A 180 -12.59 24.04 6.11
C ASN A 180 -12.54 24.82 4.80
N SER A 181 -11.65 24.47 3.89
CA SER A 181 -11.68 24.92 2.50
C SER A 181 -12.33 23.81 1.67
N LEU A 182 -13.49 24.09 1.11
CA LEU A 182 -14.19 23.10 0.30
C LEU A 182 -13.52 22.99 -1.07
N ALA A 183 -13.27 21.75 -1.49
CA ALA A 183 -12.62 21.47 -2.76
C ALA A 183 -13.40 20.47 -3.57
N ARG A 184 -13.59 20.75 -4.87
CA ARG A 184 -13.92 19.74 -5.87
C ARG A 184 -12.66 19.37 -6.64
N GLN A 185 -12.46 18.08 -6.83
CA GLN A 185 -11.34 17.54 -7.58
C GLN A 185 -11.84 16.43 -8.50
N ARG A 186 -11.40 16.45 -9.76
CA ARG A 186 -11.65 15.38 -10.74
C ARG A 186 -10.33 14.95 -11.34
N GLY A 187 -10.15 13.65 -11.53
CA GLY A 187 -8.92 13.10 -12.08
C GLY A 187 -9.16 11.91 -13.01
N ASP A 188 -8.30 11.81 -14.02
CA ASP A 188 -8.17 10.69 -14.96
C ASP A 188 -6.71 10.23 -14.94
N ARG A 189 -6.50 8.95 -14.63
CA ARG A 189 -5.16 8.33 -14.67
C ARG A 189 -5.19 7.13 -15.60
N ARG A 190 -4.26 7.08 -16.55
CA ARG A 190 -4.06 5.95 -17.45
C ARG A 190 -2.62 5.48 -17.35
N THR A 191 -2.47 4.19 -17.07
CA THR A 191 -1.15 3.55 -16.93
C THR A 191 -1.07 2.37 -17.87
N TYR A 192 0.00 2.27 -18.64
CA TYR A 192 0.33 1.13 -19.48
C TYR A 192 1.70 0.60 -19.09
N SER A 193 1.85 -0.71 -19.04
CA SER A 193 3.12 -1.36 -18.74
C SER A 193 3.39 -2.53 -19.67
N ALA A 194 4.64 -2.74 -20.00
CA ALA A 194 5.10 -3.90 -20.73
C ALA A 194 6.44 -4.36 -20.15
N GLU A 195 6.65 -5.67 -20.13
CA GLU A 195 7.91 -6.31 -19.75
C GLU A 195 8.17 -7.50 -20.67
N VAL A 196 9.42 -7.70 -21.04
CA VAL A 196 9.91 -8.90 -21.72
C VAL A 196 11.20 -9.35 -21.07
N GLY A 197 11.46 -10.65 -21.05
CA GLY A 197 12.71 -11.14 -20.49
C GLY A 197 12.97 -12.61 -20.76
N LEU A 198 14.17 -13.00 -20.35
CA LEU A 198 14.66 -14.37 -20.34
C LEU A 198 15.11 -14.70 -18.93
N ARG A 199 14.84 -15.90 -18.47
CA ARG A 199 15.40 -16.45 -17.24
C ARG A 199 15.89 -17.86 -17.51
N GLY A 200 16.98 -18.22 -16.87
CA GLY A 200 17.55 -19.53 -17.06
C GLY A 200 18.55 -19.90 -15.99
N ASN A 201 19.04 -21.13 -16.08
CA ASN A 201 20.10 -21.60 -15.22
C ASN A 201 21.13 -22.41 -16.02
N PHE A 202 22.37 -22.42 -15.55
CA PHE A 202 23.47 -23.23 -16.03
C PHE A 202 24.52 -23.42 -14.96
N ASP A 203 25.37 -24.40 -15.12
CA ASP A 203 26.45 -24.70 -14.16
C ASP A 203 27.81 -24.36 -14.77
N THR A 204 28.71 -23.80 -13.93
CA THR A 204 30.12 -23.56 -14.26
C THR A 204 30.97 -24.28 -13.20
N GLY A 205 31.27 -25.53 -13.44
CA GLY A 205 31.91 -26.39 -12.44
C GLY A 205 31.01 -26.58 -11.21
N PRO A 206 31.49 -26.23 -9.99
CA PRO A 206 30.68 -26.36 -8.78
C PRO A 206 29.71 -25.18 -8.55
N LEU A 207 29.67 -24.21 -9.46
CA LEU A 207 28.88 -23.00 -9.34
C LEU A 207 27.63 -23.09 -10.21
N ARG A 208 26.46 -22.96 -9.59
CA ARG A 208 25.19 -22.85 -10.30
C ARG A 208 24.81 -21.37 -10.46
N HIS A 209 24.44 -21.02 -11.68
CA HIS A 209 23.92 -19.73 -12.06
C HIS A 209 22.40 -19.80 -12.25
N ASP A 210 21.64 -18.91 -11.59
CA ASP A 210 20.23 -18.64 -11.88
C ASP A 210 20.13 -17.18 -12.28
N TRP A 211 20.00 -16.93 -13.57
CA TRP A 211 20.05 -15.58 -14.13
C TRP A 211 18.72 -15.11 -14.70
N THR A 212 18.54 -13.80 -14.73
CA THR A 212 17.39 -13.14 -15.36
C THR A 212 17.85 -11.88 -16.08
N LEU A 213 17.45 -11.75 -17.34
CA LEU A 213 17.57 -10.54 -18.14
C LEU A 213 16.17 -10.06 -18.46
N SER A 214 15.84 -8.80 -18.15
CA SER A 214 14.54 -8.23 -18.48
C SER A 214 14.64 -6.79 -18.96
N ALA A 215 13.68 -6.39 -19.79
CA ALA A 215 13.44 -5.02 -20.20
C ALA A 215 11.98 -4.66 -19.92
N ASN A 216 11.74 -3.49 -19.34
CA ASN A 216 10.39 -3.03 -19.05
C ASN A 216 10.17 -1.56 -19.41
N ARG A 217 8.91 -1.23 -19.67
CA ARG A 217 8.44 0.15 -19.83
C ARG A 217 7.11 0.33 -19.14
N LEU A 218 6.95 1.49 -18.49
CA LEU A 218 5.67 1.97 -17.97
C LEU A 218 5.46 3.39 -18.47
N HIS A 219 4.25 3.67 -18.93
CA HIS A 219 3.81 5.00 -19.33
C HIS A 219 2.58 5.35 -18.50
N GLU A 220 2.61 6.47 -17.80
CA GLU A 220 1.50 7.01 -17.03
C GLU A 220 1.13 8.40 -17.53
N ARG A 221 -0.16 8.63 -17.73
CA ARG A 221 -0.75 9.95 -17.95
C ARG A 221 -1.71 10.25 -16.82
N LEU A 222 -1.53 11.39 -16.17
CA LEU A 222 -2.44 11.95 -15.18
C LEU A 222 -3.07 13.22 -15.70
N GLY A 223 -4.39 13.28 -15.66
CA GLY A 223 -5.17 14.51 -15.78
C GLY A 223 -5.78 14.86 -14.44
N MET A 224 -5.83 16.13 -14.09
CA MET A 224 -6.45 16.59 -12.86
C MET A 224 -6.93 18.03 -12.99
N VAL A 225 -8.14 18.29 -12.51
CA VAL A 225 -8.66 19.64 -12.28
C VAL A 225 -9.15 19.73 -10.84
N TYR A 226 -8.96 20.88 -10.25
CA TYR A 226 -9.44 21.16 -8.90
C TYR A 226 -9.76 22.65 -8.73
N ALA A 227 -10.73 22.94 -7.88
CA ALA A 227 -11.01 24.28 -7.40
C ALA A 227 -11.32 24.25 -5.91
N PHE A 228 -10.99 25.33 -5.26
CA PHE A 228 -11.28 25.59 -3.85
C PHE A 228 -12.27 26.73 -3.72
N THR A 229 -13.07 26.68 -2.65
CA THR A 229 -13.93 27.80 -2.28
C THR A 229 -13.47 28.41 -0.98
N GLY A 230 -14.20 29.46 -0.55
CA GLY A 230 -13.91 30.18 0.69
C GLY A 230 -13.83 29.29 1.93
N MET A 231 -13.22 29.83 2.96
CA MET A 231 -13.00 29.13 4.23
C MET A 231 -14.24 29.21 5.11
N GLN A 232 -14.57 28.08 5.77
CA GLN A 232 -15.67 27.97 6.72
C GLN A 232 -15.16 27.46 8.06
N PRO A 233 -15.58 28.06 9.20
CA PRO A 233 -15.20 27.59 10.51
C PRO A 233 -15.87 26.23 10.83
N GLY A 234 -15.22 25.44 11.66
CA GLY A 234 -15.72 24.16 12.17
C GLY A 234 -14.99 23.80 13.46
N ASN A 235 -15.31 22.63 14.00
CA ASN A 235 -14.63 22.10 15.18
C ASN A 235 -14.51 20.57 15.09
N LEU A 236 -13.39 19.99 15.51
CA LEU A 236 -13.10 18.57 15.47
C LEU A 236 -14.09 17.70 16.26
N TYR A 237 -14.63 18.24 17.32
CA TYR A 237 -15.51 17.51 18.25
C TYR A 237 -17.00 17.61 17.90
N GLN A 238 -17.30 18.25 16.76
CA GLN A 238 -18.66 18.45 16.29
C GLN A 238 -18.84 17.93 14.88
N THR A 239 -19.94 17.24 14.65
CA THR A 239 -20.35 16.92 13.28
C THR A 239 -20.71 18.20 12.55
N SER A 240 -20.15 18.39 11.36
CA SER A 240 -20.42 19.57 10.55
C SER A 240 -21.89 19.67 10.17
N PRO A 241 -22.47 20.86 10.20
CA PRO A 241 -23.83 21.09 9.73
C PRO A 241 -23.96 20.83 8.23
N HIS A 242 -25.18 20.66 7.77
CA HIS A 242 -25.47 20.69 6.34
C HIS A 242 -25.08 22.06 5.75
N THR A 243 -24.30 22.05 4.70
CA THR A 243 -23.86 23.26 4.01
C THR A 243 -24.10 23.06 2.52
N PRO A 244 -24.85 23.97 1.84
CA PRO A 244 -25.03 23.88 0.40
C PRO A 244 -23.68 23.79 -0.32
N LEU A 245 -23.58 22.88 -1.28
CA LEU A 245 -22.37 22.75 -2.10
C LEU A 245 -22.17 24.03 -2.92
N PRO A 246 -20.97 24.57 -2.97
CA PRO A 246 -20.64 25.69 -3.86
C PRO A 246 -20.79 25.30 -5.32
N ASP A 247 -20.96 26.30 -6.18
CA ASP A 247 -20.94 26.07 -7.62
C ASP A 247 -19.51 25.81 -8.11
N PHE A 248 -19.30 24.59 -8.59
CA PHE A 248 -18.06 24.13 -9.21
C PHE A 248 -18.24 23.80 -10.71
N SER A 249 -19.27 24.33 -11.37
CA SER A 249 -19.58 24.05 -12.78
C SER A 249 -18.43 24.38 -13.73
N SER A 250 -17.54 25.29 -13.36
CA SER A 250 -16.31 25.58 -14.11
C SER A 250 -15.38 24.36 -14.28
N LEU A 251 -15.54 23.31 -13.47
CA LEU A 251 -14.79 22.07 -13.55
C LEU A 251 -15.50 20.97 -14.36
N ASP A 252 -16.69 21.20 -14.91
CA ASP A 252 -17.46 20.17 -15.63
C ASP A 252 -16.91 19.84 -17.02
N GLY A 253 -15.98 20.63 -17.53
CA GLY A 253 -15.30 20.42 -18.80
C GLY A 253 -14.41 19.17 -18.85
N SER A 254 -13.64 19.05 -19.92
CA SER A 254 -12.65 17.99 -20.09
C SER A 254 -11.53 18.10 -19.05
N ILE A 255 -11.04 16.96 -18.58
CA ILE A 255 -9.90 16.92 -17.66
C ILE A 255 -8.61 17.03 -18.47
N PRO A 256 -7.84 18.14 -18.37
CA PRO A 256 -6.59 18.30 -19.08
C PRO A 256 -5.51 17.39 -18.49
N LYS A 257 -4.53 17.03 -19.32
CA LYS A 257 -3.33 16.35 -18.86
C LYS A 257 -2.50 17.32 -17.99
N THR A 258 -2.16 16.87 -16.78
CA THR A 258 -1.32 17.66 -15.84
C THR A 258 0.06 17.03 -15.61
N ASN A 259 0.18 15.70 -15.78
CA ASN A 259 1.47 15.02 -15.69
C ASN A 259 1.54 13.86 -16.68
N GLU A 260 2.75 13.56 -17.13
CA GLU A 260 3.07 12.40 -17.94
C GLU A 260 4.41 11.86 -17.47
N THR A 261 4.45 10.56 -17.15
CA THR A 261 5.64 9.89 -16.64
C THR A 261 5.95 8.65 -17.47
N ASP A 262 7.17 8.57 -17.99
CA ASP A 262 7.72 7.40 -18.65
C ASP A 262 8.80 6.78 -17.76
N LEU A 263 8.64 5.51 -17.40
CA LEU A 263 9.63 4.70 -16.70
C LEU A 263 10.07 3.57 -17.61
N GLY A 264 11.36 3.29 -17.66
CA GLY A 264 11.86 2.16 -18.45
C GLY A 264 13.22 1.70 -17.95
N GLY A 265 13.59 0.48 -18.33
CA GLY A 265 14.91 -0.01 -17.99
C GLY A 265 15.19 -1.42 -18.46
N VAL A 266 16.48 -1.74 -18.44
CA VAL A 266 16.99 -3.10 -18.66
C VAL A 266 17.70 -3.54 -17.38
N ALA A 267 17.43 -4.76 -16.94
CA ALA A 267 18.00 -5.36 -15.74
C ALA A 267 18.63 -6.70 -16.05
N LEU A 268 19.80 -6.95 -15.48
CA LEU A 268 20.44 -8.25 -15.42
C LEU A 268 20.72 -8.58 -13.97
N ALA A 269 20.34 -9.78 -13.55
CA ALA A 269 20.66 -10.33 -12.25
C ALA A 269 21.11 -11.78 -12.39
N ASP A 270 22.08 -12.19 -11.56
CA ASP A 270 22.57 -13.55 -11.48
C ASP A 270 22.73 -13.95 -10.01
N ARG A 271 22.14 -15.07 -9.64
CA ARG A 271 22.32 -15.72 -8.34
C ARG A 271 23.27 -16.89 -8.53
N LEU A 272 24.42 -16.77 -7.90
CA LEU A 272 25.49 -17.74 -7.84
C LEU A 272 25.32 -18.61 -6.59
N SER A 273 25.06 -19.90 -6.76
CA SER A 273 24.91 -20.85 -5.67
C SER A 273 26.06 -21.85 -5.68
N PHE A 274 26.63 -22.12 -4.53
CA PHE A 274 27.71 -23.10 -4.35
C PHE A 274 27.65 -23.76 -2.96
N LEU A 275 28.45 -24.83 -2.74
CA LEU A 275 28.43 -25.64 -1.54
C LEU A 275 27.03 -26.18 -1.22
N GLU A 276 26.36 -26.76 -2.21
CA GLU A 276 24.99 -27.30 -2.05
C GLU A 276 23.99 -26.24 -1.57
N ASP A 277 24.00 -25.05 -2.18
CA ASP A 277 23.18 -23.89 -1.85
C ASP A 277 23.41 -23.30 -0.44
N ARG A 278 24.49 -23.69 0.24
CA ARG A 278 24.85 -23.11 1.54
C ARG A 278 25.36 -21.68 1.43
N VAL A 279 25.95 -21.33 0.30
CA VAL A 279 26.39 -19.96 0.05
C VAL A 279 25.78 -19.51 -1.27
N GLN A 280 25.08 -18.38 -1.24
CA GLN A 280 24.46 -17.78 -2.40
C GLN A 280 24.88 -16.31 -2.48
N VAL A 281 25.32 -15.89 -3.66
CA VAL A 281 25.67 -14.50 -3.95
C VAL A 281 24.78 -14.05 -5.10
N THR A 282 23.99 -13.00 -4.89
CA THR A 282 23.19 -12.40 -5.98
C THR A 282 23.80 -11.06 -6.36
N LEU A 283 24.11 -10.92 -7.63
CA LEU A 283 24.57 -9.67 -8.21
C LEU A 283 23.56 -9.21 -9.26
N GLY A 284 23.24 -7.94 -9.25
CA GLY A 284 22.32 -7.38 -10.21
C GLY A 284 22.66 -5.94 -10.56
N VAL A 285 22.33 -5.56 -11.77
CA VAL A 285 22.46 -4.19 -12.24
C VAL A 285 21.27 -3.83 -13.12
N ARG A 286 20.78 -2.61 -12.95
CA ARG A 286 19.70 -2.09 -13.78
C ARG A 286 20.06 -0.72 -14.32
N ARG A 287 19.95 -0.55 -15.63
CA ARG A 287 19.93 0.77 -16.26
C ARG A 287 18.50 1.23 -16.33
N GLN A 288 18.18 2.33 -15.64
CA GLN A 288 16.84 2.88 -15.55
C GLN A 288 16.78 4.26 -16.21
N GLN A 289 15.63 4.56 -16.81
CA GLN A 289 15.26 5.89 -17.27
C GLN A 289 13.95 6.27 -16.60
N ILE A 290 13.89 7.49 -16.09
CA ILE A 290 12.64 8.15 -15.71
C ILE A 290 12.57 9.48 -16.46
N GLU A 291 11.41 9.75 -17.06
CA GLU A 291 11.11 11.00 -17.72
C GLU A 291 9.75 11.50 -17.21
N SER A 292 9.70 12.70 -16.65
CA SER A 292 8.49 13.35 -16.13
C SER A 292 8.26 14.67 -16.81
N ARG A 293 7.02 14.94 -17.22
CA ARG A 293 6.59 16.18 -17.86
C ARG A 293 5.37 16.69 -17.13
N ASN A 294 5.42 17.93 -16.65
CA ASN A 294 4.29 18.58 -16.01
C ASN A 294 3.68 19.62 -16.94
N TYR A 295 2.36 19.82 -16.81
CA TYR A 295 1.58 20.71 -17.63
C TYR A 295 0.67 21.55 -16.75
N ASP A 296 0.49 22.81 -17.10
CA ASP A 296 -0.47 23.69 -16.46
C ASP A 296 -1.90 23.24 -16.75
N GLN A 297 -2.72 23.15 -15.72
CA GLN A 297 -4.10 22.63 -15.84
C GLN A 297 -5.04 23.54 -16.63
N THR A 298 -4.71 24.82 -16.80
CA THR A 298 -5.56 25.82 -17.46
C THR A 298 -5.13 26.04 -18.90
N SER A 299 -3.85 26.30 -19.13
CA SER A 299 -3.31 26.59 -20.46
C SER A 299 -2.90 25.34 -21.25
N GLY A 300 -2.67 24.20 -20.55
CA GLY A 300 -2.09 23.00 -21.12
C GLY A 300 -0.60 23.14 -21.50
N ALA A 301 0.02 24.27 -21.18
CA ALA A 301 1.43 24.52 -21.48
C ALA A 301 2.32 23.62 -20.59
N ARG A 302 3.41 23.09 -21.17
CA ARG A 302 4.37 22.32 -20.39
C ARG A 302 5.15 23.24 -19.44
N THR A 303 5.06 22.94 -18.14
CA THR A 303 5.70 23.72 -17.07
C THR A 303 7.06 23.17 -16.67
N SER A 304 7.27 21.86 -16.76
CA SER A 304 8.57 21.22 -16.53
C SER A 304 8.79 19.98 -17.38
N HIS A 305 10.07 19.61 -17.52
CA HIS A 305 10.50 18.39 -18.18
C HIS A 305 11.80 17.90 -17.52
N ASP A 306 11.72 16.79 -16.82
CA ASP A 306 12.85 16.16 -16.16
C ASP A 306 13.10 14.79 -16.75
N LYS A 307 14.36 14.49 -17.07
CA LYS A 307 14.78 13.20 -17.61
C LYS A 307 16.09 12.77 -16.95
N ARG A 308 16.07 11.57 -16.37
CA ARG A 308 17.25 10.99 -15.73
C ARG A 308 17.50 9.57 -16.18
N HIS A 309 18.78 9.24 -16.35
CA HIS A 309 19.26 7.90 -16.59
C HIS A 309 20.24 7.55 -15.47
N VAL A 310 20.03 6.41 -14.82
CA VAL A 310 20.93 5.94 -13.76
C VAL A 310 21.16 4.45 -13.85
N TRP A 311 22.33 4.05 -13.38
CA TRP A 311 22.64 2.66 -13.06
C TRP A 311 22.38 2.44 -11.58
N THR A 312 21.64 1.38 -11.25
CA THR A 312 21.32 0.98 -9.89
C THR A 312 21.78 -0.45 -9.69
N PRO A 313 22.93 -0.65 -9.01
CA PRO A 313 23.41 -1.96 -8.64
C PRO A 313 22.65 -2.54 -7.45
N MET A 314 22.65 -3.87 -7.35
CA MET A 314 22.29 -4.62 -6.17
C MET A 314 23.31 -5.74 -5.94
N ALA A 315 23.55 -6.05 -4.68
CA ALA A 315 24.35 -7.19 -4.27
C ALA A 315 23.78 -7.79 -3.00
N SER A 316 23.72 -9.10 -2.93
CA SER A 316 23.37 -9.78 -1.70
C SER A 316 24.22 -11.03 -1.51
N VAL A 317 24.46 -11.40 -0.26
CA VAL A 317 25.06 -12.66 0.14
C VAL A 317 24.15 -13.32 1.17
N LEU A 318 23.96 -14.63 1.01
CA LEU A 318 23.29 -15.48 1.98
C LEU A 318 24.20 -16.66 2.28
N VAL A 319 24.39 -16.95 3.58
CA VAL A 319 25.18 -18.08 4.07
C VAL A 319 24.33 -18.88 5.04
N LYS A 320 24.28 -20.21 4.86
CA LYS A 320 23.62 -21.16 5.76
C LYS A 320 24.69 -21.94 6.54
N PRO A 321 25.16 -21.41 7.68
CA PRO A 321 26.15 -22.11 8.51
C PRO A 321 25.58 -23.38 9.17
N LEU A 322 24.26 -23.36 9.42
CA LEU A 322 23.47 -24.50 9.90
C LEU A 322 22.27 -24.68 8.95
N GLN A 323 21.61 -25.85 8.97
CA GLN A 323 20.42 -26.10 8.15
C GLN A 323 19.31 -25.10 8.44
N ASP A 324 19.15 -24.75 9.71
CA ASP A 324 18.05 -23.92 10.21
C ASP A 324 18.42 -22.44 10.32
N LEU A 325 19.70 -22.07 10.11
CA LEU A 325 20.20 -20.69 10.25
C LEU A 325 20.66 -20.14 8.91
N SER A 326 20.06 -19.04 8.48
CA SER A 326 20.51 -18.26 7.34
C SER A 326 20.96 -16.88 7.79
N LEU A 327 22.20 -16.50 7.45
CA LEU A 327 22.75 -15.16 7.63
C LEU A 327 22.76 -14.47 6.26
N TYR A 328 22.38 -13.20 6.20
CA TYR A 328 22.37 -12.47 4.95
C TYR A 328 22.84 -11.03 5.09
N ALA A 329 23.32 -10.48 3.97
CA ALA A 329 23.60 -9.06 3.82
C ALA A 329 23.14 -8.60 2.44
N ASN A 330 22.51 -7.43 2.38
CA ASN A 330 21.97 -6.85 1.15
C ASN A 330 22.43 -5.40 0.97
N TYR A 331 22.73 -5.06 -0.28
CA TYR A 331 22.90 -3.70 -0.75
C TYR A 331 22.02 -3.49 -1.98
N ILE A 332 21.17 -2.48 -1.98
CA ILE A 332 20.30 -2.16 -3.11
C ILE A 332 20.21 -0.66 -3.34
N GLN A 333 20.26 -0.26 -4.60
CA GLN A 333 19.91 1.09 -5.03
C GLN A 333 18.60 1.07 -5.83
N GLY A 334 17.74 2.05 -5.57
CA GLY A 334 16.48 2.24 -6.27
C GLY A 334 16.37 3.65 -6.83
N LEU A 335 15.72 3.80 -7.99
CA LEU A 335 15.32 5.08 -8.54
C LEU A 335 13.82 5.24 -8.30
N SER A 336 13.43 6.29 -7.60
CA SER A 336 12.05 6.62 -7.30
C SER A 336 11.60 7.85 -8.08
N GLN A 337 10.32 7.91 -8.40
CA GLN A 337 9.70 9.12 -8.94
C GLN A 337 9.79 10.23 -7.89
N GLY A 338 9.97 11.48 -8.34
CA GLY A 338 9.94 12.64 -7.46
C GLY A 338 8.55 12.83 -6.83
N GLU A 339 8.51 13.39 -5.65
CA GLU A 339 7.27 13.72 -4.97
C GLU A 339 6.58 14.91 -5.66
N ALA A 340 5.24 14.94 -5.57
CA ALA A 340 4.47 16.08 -6.05
C ALA A 340 4.48 17.21 -5.00
N ALA A 341 4.71 18.43 -5.43
CA ALA A 341 4.67 19.60 -4.57
C ALA A 341 3.26 19.76 -3.94
N PRO A 342 3.18 19.98 -2.62
CA PRO A 342 1.91 20.16 -1.93
C PRO A 342 1.19 21.42 -2.45
N MET A 343 -0.13 21.42 -2.30
CA MET A 343 -0.99 22.50 -2.81
C MET A 343 -0.72 23.86 -2.15
N THR A 344 0.01 23.87 -1.04
CA THR A 344 0.42 25.07 -0.31
C THR A 344 1.72 25.68 -0.84
N ALA A 345 2.49 24.96 -1.67
CA ALA A 345 3.75 25.44 -2.21
C ALA A 345 3.55 26.33 -3.45
N ALA A 346 4.52 27.21 -3.72
CA ALA A 346 4.50 28.08 -4.90
C ALA A 346 4.52 27.29 -6.22
N ASN A 347 5.12 26.10 -6.22
CA ASN A 347 5.12 25.14 -7.34
C ASN A 347 4.14 23.98 -7.14
N ALA A 348 2.97 24.26 -6.52
CA ALA A 348 1.95 23.29 -6.22
C ALA A 348 1.63 22.35 -7.40
N GLY A 349 1.53 21.03 -7.11
CA GLY A 349 1.24 20.01 -8.10
C GLY A 349 2.40 19.62 -9.01
N GLN A 350 3.54 20.32 -8.98
CA GLN A 350 4.73 19.95 -9.74
C GLN A 350 5.32 18.65 -9.20
N VAL A 351 5.50 17.65 -10.07
CA VAL A 351 6.23 16.43 -9.72
C VAL A 351 7.72 16.72 -9.83
N LEU A 352 8.46 16.51 -8.74
CA LEU A 352 9.90 16.76 -8.70
C LEU A 352 10.68 15.75 -9.55
N ALA A 353 11.94 16.09 -9.84
CA ALA A 353 12.85 15.21 -10.55
C ALA A 353 13.04 13.89 -9.80
N PRO A 354 13.14 12.74 -10.50
CA PRO A 354 13.41 11.44 -9.90
C PRO A 354 14.67 11.43 -9.05
N TYR A 355 14.64 10.68 -7.96
CA TYR A 355 15.76 10.58 -7.03
C TYR A 355 16.17 9.14 -6.74
N LYS A 356 17.41 8.97 -6.33
CA LYS A 356 18.04 7.71 -6.02
C LYS A 356 18.04 7.48 -4.51
N ALA A 357 17.59 6.29 -4.09
CA ALA A 357 17.63 5.85 -2.71
C ALA A 357 18.55 4.62 -2.57
N GLU A 358 19.11 4.41 -1.38
CA GLU A 358 20.04 3.32 -1.07
C GLU A 358 19.59 2.61 0.20
N GLN A 359 19.76 1.29 0.22
CA GLN A 359 19.51 0.45 1.39
C GLN A 359 20.68 -0.50 1.63
N TYR A 360 21.07 -0.59 2.88
CA TYR A 360 21.96 -1.58 3.44
C TYR A 360 21.22 -2.37 4.49
N GLU A 361 21.33 -3.69 4.48
CA GLU A 361 20.68 -4.55 5.45
C GLU A 361 21.55 -5.77 5.74
N ILE A 362 21.64 -6.14 7.00
CA ILE A 362 22.20 -7.42 7.45
C ILE A 362 21.18 -8.09 8.36
N GLY A 363 21.10 -9.41 8.30
CA GLY A 363 20.13 -10.12 9.13
C GLY A 363 20.41 -11.60 9.27
N ALA A 364 19.62 -12.19 10.15
CA ALA A 364 19.60 -13.62 10.41
C ALA A 364 18.15 -14.11 10.37
N LYS A 365 17.94 -15.27 9.73
CA LYS A 365 16.69 -16.03 9.77
C LYS A 365 16.97 -17.36 10.42
N TYR A 366 16.21 -17.70 11.44
CA TYR A 366 16.33 -18.94 12.17
C TYR A 366 15.01 -19.69 12.20
N ASP A 367 15.05 -20.91 11.69
CA ASP A 367 13.92 -21.84 11.72
C ASP A 367 14.04 -22.73 12.96
N LEU A 368 13.07 -22.64 13.85
CA LEU A 368 13.00 -23.37 15.12
C LEU A 368 12.03 -24.58 15.04
N GLY A 369 11.68 -25.01 13.81
CA GLY A 369 10.76 -26.11 13.55
C GLY A 369 9.29 -25.68 13.61
N GLY A 370 8.78 -25.28 14.77
CA GLY A 370 7.40 -24.78 14.90
C GLY A 370 7.23 -23.31 14.50
N PHE A 371 8.30 -22.52 14.48
CA PHE A 371 8.25 -21.12 14.09
C PHE A 371 9.58 -20.60 13.54
N THR A 372 9.48 -19.58 12.71
CA THR A 372 10.63 -18.90 12.11
C THR A 372 10.76 -17.50 12.72
N THR A 373 11.98 -17.11 13.08
CA THR A 373 12.30 -15.75 13.51
C THR A 373 13.28 -15.08 12.54
N THR A 374 13.13 -13.78 12.35
CA THR A 374 14.06 -12.96 11.55
C THR A 374 14.47 -11.74 12.35
N LEU A 375 15.77 -11.49 12.43
CA LEU A 375 16.36 -10.27 12.97
C LEU A 375 17.08 -9.55 11.84
N ALA A 376 16.76 -8.27 11.61
CA ALA A 376 17.39 -7.43 10.59
C ALA A 376 17.86 -6.11 11.18
N LEU A 377 19.03 -5.65 10.75
CA LEU A 377 19.56 -4.31 10.97
C LEU A 377 19.65 -3.62 9.61
N PHE A 378 19.12 -2.42 9.49
CA PHE A 378 19.06 -1.72 8.21
C PHE A 378 19.44 -0.24 8.30
N GLU A 379 19.91 0.29 7.19
CA GLU A 379 20.02 1.72 6.92
C GLU A 379 19.45 2.03 5.54
N ILE A 380 18.51 2.99 5.48
CA ILE A 380 17.94 3.51 4.23
C ILE A 380 18.27 5.00 4.15
N ARG A 381 18.85 5.42 3.02
CA ARG A 381 19.07 6.83 2.68
C ARG A 381 18.21 7.18 1.48
N LYS A 382 17.45 8.24 1.60
CA LYS A 382 16.64 8.78 0.50
C LYS A 382 16.72 10.30 0.50
N PRO A 383 16.61 10.95 -0.66
CA PRO A 383 16.35 12.38 -0.71
C PRO A 383 15.09 12.72 0.10
N ASN A 384 15.11 13.86 0.75
CA ASN A 384 13.98 14.42 1.48
C ASN A 384 13.47 15.64 0.74
N ALA A 385 12.18 15.65 0.42
CA ALA A 385 11.56 16.82 -0.18
C ALA A 385 10.99 17.72 0.92
N TYR A 386 11.19 19.02 0.77
CA TYR A 386 10.72 20.02 1.72
C TYR A 386 10.39 21.33 1.01
N THR A 387 9.55 22.15 1.64
CA THR A 387 9.27 23.51 1.16
C THR A 387 10.26 24.47 1.81
N ASP A 388 11.01 25.19 0.99
CA ASP A 388 12.02 26.15 1.47
C ASP A 388 11.41 27.50 1.93
N ALA A 389 12.27 28.41 2.40
CA ALA A 389 11.87 29.75 2.87
C ALA A 389 11.21 30.61 1.77
N SER A 390 11.41 30.29 0.49
CA SER A 390 10.77 30.95 -0.66
C SER A 390 9.44 30.28 -1.04
N ASN A 391 8.93 29.38 -0.20
CA ASN A 391 7.72 28.57 -0.44
C ASN A 391 7.81 27.65 -1.68
N VAL A 392 9.01 27.27 -2.09
CA VAL A 392 9.24 26.34 -3.21
C VAL A 392 9.54 24.95 -2.67
N PHE A 393 8.78 23.94 -3.13
CA PHE A 393 9.00 22.54 -2.79
C PHE A 393 10.14 21.95 -3.62
N ARG A 394 11.15 21.36 -2.96
CA ARG A 394 12.36 20.80 -3.60
C ARG A 394 12.84 19.54 -2.89
N ALA A 395 13.63 18.69 -3.57
CA ALA A 395 14.13 17.41 -3.06
C ALA A 395 15.67 17.37 -3.04
N ASP A 396 16.29 18.36 -2.42
CA ASP A 396 17.74 18.46 -2.22
C ASP A 396 18.18 18.13 -0.77
N GLY A 397 17.22 17.79 0.08
CA GLY A 397 17.46 17.24 1.41
C GLY A 397 17.86 15.76 1.41
N GLU A 398 18.16 15.22 2.58
CA GLU A 398 18.42 13.80 2.82
C GLU A 398 17.72 13.34 4.10
N GLN A 399 17.00 12.24 4.01
CA GLN A 399 16.48 11.49 5.15
C GLN A 399 17.24 10.17 5.28
N ARG A 400 17.67 9.86 6.51
CA ARG A 400 18.37 8.62 6.84
C ARG A 400 17.61 7.86 7.92
N ASN A 401 17.16 6.66 7.58
CA ASN A 401 16.44 5.77 8.47
C ASN A 401 17.34 4.60 8.85
N ARG A 402 17.64 4.45 10.14
CA ARG A 402 18.40 3.32 10.70
C ARG A 402 17.52 2.57 11.67
N GLY A 403 17.55 1.25 11.61
CA GLY A 403 16.68 0.50 12.48
C GLY A 403 17.06 -0.94 12.69
N VAL A 404 16.30 -1.55 13.59
CA VAL A 404 16.29 -2.98 13.86
C VAL A 404 14.87 -3.49 13.77
N GLU A 405 14.69 -4.63 13.12
CA GLU A 405 13.42 -5.33 12.98
C GLU A 405 13.55 -6.75 13.49
N LEU A 406 12.58 -7.17 14.30
CA LEU A 406 12.40 -8.53 14.74
C LEU A 406 11.04 -9.00 14.26
N SER A 407 10.98 -10.15 13.60
CA SER A 407 9.72 -10.80 13.24
C SER A 407 9.73 -12.27 13.64
N LEU A 408 8.56 -12.77 14.00
CA LEU A 408 8.32 -14.15 14.39
C LEU A 408 6.98 -14.59 13.80
N TYR A 409 6.96 -15.75 13.16
CA TYR A 409 5.72 -16.36 12.68
C TYR A 409 5.81 -17.87 12.71
N GLY A 410 4.71 -18.54 12.95
CA GLY A 410 4.62 -19.98 12.97
C GLY A 410 3.60 -20.52 13.97
N GLU A 411 3.74 -21.80 14.28
CA GLU A 411 2.88 -22.55 15.19
C GLU A 411 3.74 -23.18 16.30
N PRO A 412 4.09 -22.39 17.33
CA PRO A 412 4.97 -22.86 18.42
C PRO A 412 4.35 -23.96 19.30
N LEU A 413 3.03 -24.07 19.28
CA LEU A 413 2.25 -25.11 19.93
C LEU A 413 1.13 -25.54 18.98
N ASP A 414 0.78 -26.81 19.01
CA ASP A 414 -0.30 -27.36 18.15
C ASP A 414 -1.59 -26.53 18.32
N GLY A 415 -2.14 -26.05 17.19
CA GLY A 415 -3.31 -25.21 17.15
C GLY A 415 -3.11 -23.76 17.63
N VAL A 416 -1.88 -23.32 17.94
CA VAL A 416 -1.58 -21.93 18.33
C VAL A 416 -0.65 -21.29 17.31
N ARG A 417 -1.19 -20.50 16.41
CA ARG A 417 -0.44 -19.74 15.41
C ARG A 417 -0.12 -18.34 15.93
N VAL A 418 1.13 -17.92 15.79
CA VAL A 418 1.61 -16.63 16.25
C VAL A 418 2.25 -15.87 15.08
N MET A 419 1.93 -14.58 14.98
CA MET A 419 2.61 -13.62 14.11
C MET A 419 2.97 -12.40 14.93
N ALA A 420 4.25 -12.12 15.09
CA ALA A 420 4.72 -10.98 15.86
C ALA A 420 5.78 -10.19 15.10
N GLY A 421 5.81 -8.90 15.33
CA GLY A 421 6.82 -8.00 14.79
C GLY A 421 7.10 -6.85 15.74
N ALA A 422 8.37 -6.44 15.82
CA ALA A 422 8.79 -5.26 16.54
C ALA A 422 9.86 -4.52 15.73
N THR A 423 9.72 -3.21 15.64
CA THR A 423 10.64 -2.34 14.90
C THR A 423 11.06 -1.18 15.79
N TYR A 424 12.36 -0.92 15.82
CA TYR A 424 12.91 0.34 16.29
C TYR A 424 13.61 1.04 15.14
N ILE A 425 13.23 2.30 14.85
CA ILE A 425 13.79 3.10 13.76
C ILE A 425 14.19 4.47 14.27
N LYS A 426 15.36 4.97 13.86
CA LYS A 426 15.77 6.37 13.98
C LYS A 426 15.60 7.06 12.62
N PRO A 427 14.51 7.83 12.40
CA PRO A 427 14.20 8.46 11.12
C PRO A 427 14.76 9.88 11.08
N GLU A 428 16.02 10.05 10.77
CA GLU A 428 16.74 11.31 10.88
C GLU A 428 16.66 12.15 9.59
N GLN A 429 16.24 13.41 9.70
CA GLN A 429 16.37 14.41 8.65
C GLN A 429 17.82 14.92 8.64
N ASN A 430 18.66 14.34 7.78
CA ASN A 430 20.12 14.56 7.82
C ASN A 430 20.54 15.83 7.08
N LYS A 431 19.79 16.23 6.04
CA LYS A 431 19.98 17.49 5.32
C LYS A 431 18.61 18.08 4.99
N THR A 432 18.36 19.28 5.44
CA THR A 432 17.07 19.94 5.23
C THR A 432 17.22 21.37 4.69
N GLY A 433 18.43 21.93 4.73
CA GLY A 433 18.66 23.34 4.43
C GLY A 433 18.09 24.29 5.48
N ASP A 434 17.51 23.78 6.56
CA ASP A 434 16.94 24.53 7.68
C ASP A 434 17.50 24.00 9.01
N PRO A 435 18.31 24.79 9.77
CA PRO A 435 18.86 24.36 11.05
C PRO A 435 17.82 23.94 12.09
N ALA A 436 16.58 24.43 11.99
CA ALA A 436 15.52 24.07 12.92
C ALA A 436 15.02 22.62 12.75
N SER A 437 15.19 22.04 11.58
CA SER A 437 14.75 20.68 11.24
C SER A 437 15.91 19.70 11.05
N GLU A 438 17.15 20.16 10.90
CA GLU A 438 18.31 19.28 10.71
C GLU A 438 18.62 18.46 11.96
N GLY A 439 18.83 17.14 11.78
CA GLY A 439 19.05 16.18 12.86
C GLY A 439 17.79 15.76 13.62
N LYS A 440 16.63 16.33 13.27
CA LYS A 440 15.33 15.99 13.85
C LYS A 440 14.74 14.73 13.24
N ASP A 441 13.72 14.18 13.89
CA ASP A 441 12.98 13.03 13.35
C ASP A 441 12.16 13.43 12.13
N ALA A 442 12.09 12.54 11.13
CA ALA A 442 11.23 12.75 9.98
C ALA A 442 9.75 12.73 10.39
N PRO A 443 8.93 13.65 9.86
CA PRO A 443 7.51 13.72 10.17
C PRO A 443 6.76 12.43 9.89
N GLY A 444 5.82 12.07 10.76
CA GLY A 444 4.93 10.92 10.62
C GLY A 444 5.58 9.57 10.91
N VAL A 445 6.84 9.50 11.32
CA VAL A 445 7.53 8.24 11.58
C VAL A 445 7.67 7.99 13.07
N ALA A 446 6.96 6.97 13.58
CA ALA A 446 7.10 6.52 14.96
C ALA A 446 8.38 5.69 15.13
N ARG A 447 9.19 6.01 16.16
CA ARG A 447 10.45 5.29 16.42
C ARG A 447 10.26 3.84 16.87
N ARG A 448 9.11 3.50 17.43
CA ARG A 448 8.81 2.16 17.97
C ARG A 448 7.48 1.70 17.44
N GLN A 449 7.46 0.49 16.90
CA GLN A 449 6.24 -0.16 16.45
C GLN A 449 6.30 -1.62 16.87
N ALA A 450 5.16 -2.19 17.25
CA ALA A 450 5.05 -3.61 17.56
C ALA A 450 3.66 -4.12 17.19
N ASN A 451 3.59 -5.38 16.80
CA ASN A 451 2.34 -6.09 16.61
C ASN A 451 2.47 -7.53 17.11
N LEU A 452 1.37 -8.07 17.59
CA LEU A 452 1.25 -9.46 18.01
C LEU A 452 -0.13 -9.96 17.60
N GLY A 453 -0.16 -10.96 16.72
CA GLY A 453 -1.35 -11.72 16.35
C GLY A 453 -1.24 -13.14 16.89
N VAL A 454 -2.31 -13.62 17.51
CA VAL A 454 -2.44 -14.99 17.99
C VAL A 454 -3.75 -15.55 17.47
N SER A 455 -3.68 -16.74 16.88
CA SER A 455 -4.83 -17.51 16.42
C SER A 455 -4.77 -18.87 17.13
N TRP A 456 -5.85 -19.23 17.84
CA TRP A 456 -5.92 -20.43 18.66
C TRP A 456 -7.10 -21.32 18.27
N ASP A 457 -6.80 -22.50 17.78
CA ASP A 457 -7.79 -23.56 17.54
C ASP A 457 -8.11 -24.19 18.90
N THR A 458 -9.35 -23.98 19.37
CA THR A 458 -9.71 -24.38 20.73
C THR A 458 -9.87 -25.90 20.85
N PRO A 459 -9.27 -26.57 21.85
CA PRO A 459 -9.38 -28.02 21.97
C PRO A 459 -10.73 -28.50 22.55
N PHE A 460 -11.58 -27.59 23.04
CA PHE A 460 -12.84 -27.91 23.70
C PHE A 460 -14.08 -27.72 22.80
N VAL A 461 -13.91 -27.07 21.61
CA VAL A 461 -14.96 -26.95 20.59
C VAL A 461 -14.34 -27.16 19.23
N ASP A 462 -14.65 -28.29 18.60
CA ASP A 462 -14.16 -28.62 17.26
C ASP A 462 -14.57 -27.54 16.26
N GLY A 463 -13.61 -27.09 15.45
CA GLY A 463 -13.82 -26.08 14.42
C GLY A 463 -13.88 -24.64 14.92
N LEU A 464 -13.70 -24.39 16.23
CA LEU A 464 -13.63 -23.03 16.77
C LEU A 464 -12.19 -22.52 16.85
N THR A 465 -11.93 -21.44 16.13
CA THR A 465 -10.69 -20.67 16.20
C THR A 465 -10.97 -19.31 16.83
N LEU A 466 -10.14 -18.88 17.78
CA LEU A 466 -10.17 -17.55 18.40
C LEU A 466 -8.94 -16.77 17.94
N ASP A 467 -9.15 -15.51 17.55
CA ASP A 467 -8.10 -14.61 17.08
C ASP A 467 -7.98 -13.38 17.98
N SER A 468 -6.76 -12.95 18.23
CA SER A 468 -6.47 -11.69 18.89
C SER A 468 -5.30 -11.01 18.19
N ARG A 469 -5.39 -9.69 18.02
CA ARG A 469 -4.31 -8.87 17.47
C ARG A 469 -4.12 -7.63 18.32
N TRP A 470 -2.91 -7.42 18.79
CA TRP A 470 -2.47 -6.18 19.43
C TRP A 470 -1.53 -5.43 18.51
N ILE A 471 -1.72 -4.11 18.41
CA ILE A 471 -0.91 -3.20 17.61
C ILE A 471 -0.48 -2.04 18.50
N TYR A 472 0.78 -1.71 18.51
CA TYR A 472 1.36 -0.56 19.18
C TYR A 472 2.13 0.31 18.19
N THR A 473 1.89 1.62 18.23
CA THR A 473 2.66 2.63 17.50
C THR A 473 3.09 3.71 18.48
N GLY A 474 4.38 3.95 18.56
CA GLY A 474 4.98 4.98 19.42
C GLY A 474 4.59 6.39 18.98
N SER A 475 4.95 7.38 19.77
CA SER A 475 4.79 8.79 19.41
C SER A 475 5.59 9.14 18.15
N ALA A 476 5.07 10.06 17.36
CA ALA A 476 5.70 10.61 16.17
C ALA A 476 5.58 12.14 16.18
N TYR A 477 6.37 12.81 15.35
CA TYR A 477 6.19 14.24 15.13
C TYR A 477 5.45 14.49 13.83
N LEU A 478 4.61 15.50 13.81
CA LEU A 478 3.86 15.89 12.63
C LEU A 478 4.65 16.81 11.72
N ASP A 479 5.48 17.66 12.30
CA ASP A 479 6.27 18.71 11.64
C ASP A 479 7.77 18.40 11.65
N SER A 480 8.49 19.00 10.70
CA SER A 480 9.94 18.81 10.53
C SER A 480 10.77 19.37 11.70
N ALA A 481 10.29 20.38 12.41
CA ALA A 481 10.96 20.95 13.58
C ALA A 481 10.76 20.13 14.86
N ASN A 482 9.92 19.10 14.83
CA ASN A 482 9.53 18.25 15.95
C ASN A 482 8.85 19.04 17.11
N ALA A 483 8.13 20.08 16.76
CA ALA A 483 7.36 20.87 17.74
C ALA A 483 5.99 20.24 18.04
N LEU A 484 5.36 19.58 17.05
CA LEU A 484 4.03 19.01 17.15
C LEU A 484 4.10 17.48 17.34
N ALA A 485 4.03 17.03 18.59
CA ALA A 485 4.06 15.62 18.92
C ALA A 485 2.66 14.99 18.80
N VAL A 486 2.58 13.86 18.10
CA VAL A 486 1.42 12.97 18.04
C VAL A 486 1.63 11.85 19.06
N PRO A 487 0.73 11.65 20.04
CA PRO A 487 0.89 10.66 21.07
C PRO A 487 0.94 9.21 20.53
N HIS A 488 1.57 8.32 21.28
CA HIS A 488 1.52 6.88 21.01
C HIS A 488 0.10 6.34 21.15
N TRP A 489 -0.16 5.24 20.49
CA TRP A 489 -1.44 4.55 20.58
C TRP A 489 -1.27 3.04 20.54
N ASN A 490 -2.30 2.34 21.01
CA ASN A 490 -2.43 0.91 20.85
C ASN A 490 -3.87 0.53 20.51
N ARG A 491 -4.02 -0.57 19.77
CA ARG A 491 -5.31 -1.13 19.35
C ARG A 491 -5.31 -2.63 19.61
N VAL A 492 -6.45 -3.14 20.04
CA VAL A 492 -6.71 -4.57 20.17
C VAL A 492 -7.88 -4.92 19.25
N ASP A 493 -7.68 -5.94 18.42
CA ASP A 493 -8.71 -6.53 17.59
C ASP A 493 -8.95 -7.96 18.08
N LEU A 494 -10.20 -8.41 18.08
CA LEU A 494 -10.62 -9.75 18.49
C LEU A 494 -11.39 -10.41 17.36
N GLY A 495 -11.22 -11.73 17.20
CA GLY A 495 -11.91 -12.50 16.20
C GLY A 495 -12.33 -13.88 16.70
N ALA A 496 -13.32 -14.44 16.05
CA ALA A 496 -13.71 -15.84 16.20
C ALA A 496 -14.13 -16.39 14.84
N ALA A 497 -13.71 -17.61 14.52
CA ALA A 497 -14.16 -18.34 13.35
C ALA A 497 -14.68 -19.73 13.78
N TYR A 498 -15.83 -20.12 13.28
CA TYR A 498 -16.41 -21.42 13.56
C TYR A 498 -16.69 -22.18 12.25
N ALA A 499 -15.95 -23.24 12.05
CA ALA A 499 -16.12 -24.15 10.91
C ALA A 499 -17.07 -25.29 11.28
N PHE A 500 -18.12 -25.48 10.49
CA PHE A 500 -19.14 -26.51 10.71
C PHE A 500 -19.69 -27.01 9.38
N GLN A 501 -20.56 -28.02 9.43
CA GLN A 501 -21.20 -28.58 8.24
C GLN A 501 -22.72 -28.50 8.34
N VAL A 502 -23.38 -28.18 7.22
CA VAL A 502 -24.83 -28.25 7.08
C VAL A 502 -25.13 -29.03 5.80
N ALA A 503 -25.90 -30.11 5.94
CA ALA A 503 -26.24 -31.00 4.83
C ALA A 503 -24.99 -31.50 4.04
N GLY A 504 -23.89 -31.76 4.75
CA GLY A 504 -22.63 -32.20 4.16
C GLY A 504 -21.81 -31.11 3.44
N LYS A 505 -22.23 -29.85 3.49
CA LYS A 505 -21.48 -28.73 2.93
C LYS A 505 -20.71 -27.98 4.03
N PRO A 506 -19.43 -27.65 3.80
CA PRO A 506 -18.64 -26.90 4.77
C PRO A 506 -19.08 -25.43 4.81
N LEU A 507 -19.29 -24.91 6.02
CA LEU A 507 -19.57 -23.53 6.29
C LEU A 507 -18.58 -22.98 7.31
N VAL A 508 -18.29 -21.68 7.20
CA VAL A 508 -17.49 -20.96 8.18
C VAL A 508 -18.20 -19.65 8.55
N ALA A 509 -18.59 -19.56 9.81
CA ALA A 509 -19.06 -18.30 10.41
C ALA A 509 -17.88 -17.56 11.03
N ARG A 510 -17.80 -16.23 10.82
CA ARG A 510 -16.76 -15.38 11.43
C ARG A 510 -17.38 -14.17 12.09
N ALA A 511 -16.79 -13.77 13.21
CA ALA A 511 -17.07 -12.51 13.88
C ALA A 511 -15.73 -11.81 14.14
N ASN A 512 -15.62 -10.52 13.77
CA ASN A 512 -14.44 -9.72 14.03
C ASN A 512 -14.85 -8.42 14.71
N LEU A 513 -14.17 -8.05 15.79
CA LEU A 513 -14.31 -6.80 16.52
C LEU A 513 -13.02 -6.01 16.43
N GLU A 514 -12.95 -5.08 15.49
CA GLU A 514 -11.83 -4.15 15.37
C GLU A 514 -11.90 -3.05 16.40
N ASN A 515 -10.74 -2.59 16.88
CA ASN A 515 -10.64 -1.57 17.94
C ASN A 515 -11.54 -1.93 19.14
N ALA A 516 -11.42 -3.16 19.65
CA ALA A 516 -12.29 -3.71 20.68
C ALA A 516 -12.39 -2.84 21.95
N LEU A 517 -11.31 -2.11 22.26
CA LEU A 517 -11.25 -1.20 23.40
C LEU A 517 -11.87 0.19 23.12
N GLY A 518 -12.31 0.47 21.88
CA GLY A 518 -12.91 1.73 21.48
C GLY A 518 -11.98 2.94 21.69
N LYS A 519 -10.69 2.81 21.37
CA LYS A 519 -9.71 3.89 21.52
C LYS A 519 -9.78 4.87 20.36
N ASP A 520 -9.88 6.15 20.67
CA ASP A 520 -9.73 7.24 19.72
C ASP A 520 -8.29 7.76 19.77
N TYR A 521 -7.65 7.83 18.62
CA TYR A 521 -6.25 8.27 18.50
C TYR A 521 -5.97 8.92 17.15
N TRP A 522 -4.90 9.71 17.12
CA TRP A 522 -4.36 10.27 15.90
C TRP A 522 -3.30 9.37 15.29
N THR A 523 -3.32 9.28 13.95
CA THR A 523 -2.20 8.77 13.17
C THR A 523 -1.60 9.93 12.37
N ALA A 524 -0.27 9.92 12.21
CA ALA A 524 0.45 10.95 11.47
C ALA A 524 1.12 10.34 10.24
N ALA A 525 0.98 10.99 9.09
CA ALA A 525 1.70 10.64 7.87
C ALA A 525 1.94 11.89 7.02
N ASN A 526 3.18 12.13 6.57
CA ASN A 526 3.52 13.22 5.65
C ASN A 526 2.96 14.59 6.03
N GLY A 527 2.97 14.94 7.32
CA GLY A 527 2.46 16.23 7.82
C GLY A 527 0.93 16.32 7.98
N TYR A 528 0.23 15.20 7.78
CA TYR A 528 -1.21 15.10 7.97
C TYR A 528 -1.57 14.29 9.21
N LEU A 529 -2.67 14.66 9.86
CA LEU A 529 -3.32 13.90 10.91
C LEU A 529 -4.54 13.16 10.34
N SER A 530 -4.65 11.88 10.67
CA SER A 530 -5.87 11.09 10.40
C SER A 530 -6.40 10.53 11.71
N ILE A 531 -7.74 10.52 11.85
CA ILE A 531 -8.38 9.89 13.01
C ILE A 531 -8.37 8.36 12.87
N SER A 532 -8.33 7.67 13.99
CA SER A 532 -8.47 6.21 14.08
C SER A 532 -9.80 5.71 13.50
N SER A 533 -9.83 4.44 13.10
CA SER A 533 -11.10 3.77 12.81
C SER A 533 -11.90 3.55 14.12
N PRO A 534 -13.22 3.72 14.11
CA PRO A 534 -14.06 3.43 15.27
C PRO A 534 -14.10 1.93 15.58
N ARG A 535 -14.54 1.57 16.79
CA ARG A 535 -14.83 0.17 17.10
C ARG A 535 -15.88 -0.36 16.14
N THR A 536 -15.55 -1.45 15.43
CA THR A 536 -16.36 -1.99 14.34
C THR A 536 -16.53 -3.49 14.49
N LEU A 537 -17.78 -3.94 14.56
CA LEU A 537 -18.15 -5.36 14.52
C LEU A 537 -18.47 -5.76 13.08
N SER A 538 -17.90 -6.85 12.61
CA SER A 538 -18.27 -7.50 11.35
C SER A 538 -18.57 -8.98 11.55
N LEU A 539 -19.58 -9.47 10.84
CA LEU A 539 -20.00 -10.86 10.83
C LEU A 539 -19.97 -11.36 9.38
N SER A 540 -19.59 -12.60 9.17
CA SER A 540 -19.68 -13.22 7.85
C SER A 540 -20.01 -14.70 7.95
N LEU A 541 -20.69 -15.19 6.89
CA LEU A 541 -20.94 -16.61 6.66
C LEU A 541 -20.47 -16.97 5.26
N THR A 542 -19.60 -17.97 5.18
CA THR A 542 -19.03 -18.49 3.93
C THR A 542 -19.43 -19.94 3.76
N ALA A 543 -19.90 -20.32 2.58
CA ALA A 543 -20.22 -21.70 2.20
C ALA A 543 -19.48 -22.10 0.92
N ASP A 544 -18.97 -23.32 0.89
CA ASP A 544 -18.35 -23.96 -0.27
C ASP A 544 -19.29 -25.07 -0.82
N PHE A 545 -19.47 -25.09 -2.18
CA PHE A 545 -20.40 -25.98 -2.86
C PHE A 545 -19.70 -26.88 -3.89
#